data_c4063da6e73af784e21cb4279114d25b
#
_entry.id   c4063da6e73af784e21cb4279114d25b
#
_cell.length_a   1.000
_cell.length_b   1.000
_cell.length_c   1.000
_cell.angle_alpha   90.00
_cell.angle_beta   90.00
_cell.angle_gamma   90.00
#
_symmetry.space_group_name_H-M   'P 1'
#
loop_
_entity.id
_entity.type
_entity.pdbx_description
1 polymer ?
#
loop_
_entity_poly.entity_id
_entity_poly.type
_entity_poly.pdbx_seq_one_letter_code
_entity_poly.pdbx_strand_id
1 'polypeptide(L)'
;NEAMAEIGLEVARSGYAYSVADAEAIAERVGYPCVLRPSFTLGGAGGGIAHTHEELVSIVSQGLELSPAHEVLVEESIEGWKEYEMEVMRDHAGNGIIVCSIENLDPMGVHTGDSITVAPAQTLSDLEYQRMRVASLAILEKIGVETGGSNVQFAVNPNTGRLIVIEMNPRVSRSSALASKATGFPIAKAAARLAVGYTLDEIVNDITKATPACFEPTIDYCVVKVPRFAFEKFKGTDPTLTTRMKAVGEIMAIGRTFEEAFGKAMRSLEDGHQGICAGGKEGADKLSDDELAQAVATPTEHRIFFVVEALRRGWDIARIHAICGIDPWYLNRINDMVQVQE
;
A
#
# COMPACT_ATOMS: atom_id res chain seq x y z
N ASN A 1 -8.47 1.89 -17.79
CA ASN A 1 -7.27 1.56 -18.57
C ASN A 1 -7.08 2.50 -19.76
N GLU A 2 -8.11 2.74 -20.60
CA GLU A 2 -8.02 3.61 -21.79
C GLU A 2 -7.54 5.02 -21.45
N ALA A 3 -8.13 5.65 -20.43
CA ALA A 3 -7.74 6.99 -20.00
C ALA A 3 -6.26 7.09 -19.56
N MET A 4 -5.70 6.02 -18.98
CA MET A 4 -4.28 5.98 -18.63
C MET A 4 -3.39 5.86 -19.87
N ALA A 5 -3.78 5.02 -20.84
CA ALA A 5 -3.06 4.88 -22.10
C ALA A 5 -3.03 6.20 -22.89
N GLU A 6 -4.12 6.97 -22.90
CA GLU A 6 -4.20 8.26 -23.57
C GLU A 6 -3.24 9.33 -23.01
N ILE A 7 -2.88 9.23 -21.73
CA ILE A 7 -1.90 10.11 -21.10
C ILE A 7 -0.52 9.47 -20.95
N GLY A 8 -0.30 8.32 -21.60
CA GLY A 8 1.01 7.65 -21.65
C GLY A 8 1.42 6.95 -20.33
N LEU A 9 0.46 6.62 -19.48
CA LEU A 9 0.72 5.91 -18.22
C LEU A 9 0.42 4.41 -18.40
N GLU A 10 1.25 3.60 -17.76
CA GLU A 10 1.08 2.16 -17.72
C GLU A 10 0.14 1.73 -16.58
N VAL A 11 -0.64 0.69 -16.87
CA VAL A 11 -1.44 -0.08 -15.92
C VAL A 11 -1.04 -1.55 -16.01
N ALA A 12 -1.55 -2.39 -15.12
CA ALA A 12 -1.36 -3.83 -15.24
C ALA A 12 -1.89 -4.31 -16.60
N ARG A 13 -1.12 -5.14 -17.29
CA ARG A 13 -1.56 -5.77 -18.54
C ARG A 13 -2.76 -6.65 -18.25
N SER A 14 -3.84 -6.47 -18.97
CA SER A 14 -5.10 -7.13 -18.64
C SER A 14 -5.98 -7.36 -19.86
N GLY A 15 -7.05 -8.09 -19.64
CA GLY A 15 -8.14 -8.27 -20.60
C GLY A 15 -9.38 -8.83 -19.95
N TYR A 16 -10.54 -8.57 -20.52
CA TYR A 16 -11.81 -9.14 -20.09
C TYR A 16 -12.05 -10.48 -20.78
N ALA A 17 -12.38 -11.50 -19.99
CA ALA A 17 -12.73 -12.84 -20.44
C ALA A 17 -14.22 -13.11 -20.21
N TYR A 18 -14.91 -13.60 -21.23
CA TYR A 18 -16.31 -14.00 -21.19
C TYR A 18 -16.44 -15.54 -21.30
N SER A 19 -15.31 -16.21 -21.47
CA SER A 19 -15.19 -17.66 -21.48
C SER A 19 -13.84 -18.09 -20.89
N VAL A 20 -13.70 -19.37 -20.58
CA VAL A 20 -12.42 -19.94 -20.16
C VAL A 20 -11.38 -19.80 -21.26
N ALA A 21 -11.76 -20.02 -22.53
CA ALA A 21 -10.85 -19.88 -23.66
C ALA A 21 -10.33 -18.43 -23.85
N ASP A 22 -11.17 -17.43 -23.60
CA ASP A 22 -10.70 -16.01 -23.60
C ASP A 22 -9.68 -15.78 -22.50
N ALA A 23 -9.93 -16.34 -21.29
CA ALA A 23 -9.02 -16.19 -20.16
C ALA A 23 -7.66 -16.86 -20.41
N GLU A 24 -7.66 -18.04 -21.04
CA GLU A 24 -6.43 -18.73 -21.45
C GLU A 24 -5.62 -17.88 -22.44
N ALA A 25 -6.26 -17.32 -23.45
CA ALA A 25 -5.61 -16.46 -24.44
C ALA A 25 -5.05 -15.15 -23.81
N ILE A 26 -5.73 -14.62 -22.78
CA ILE A 26 -5.23 -13.46 -22.04
C ILE A 26 -4.05 -13.86 -21.17
N ALA A 27 -4.13 -15.01 -20.46
CA ALA A 27 -3.07 -15.50 -19.61
C ALA A 27 -1.77 -15.80 -20.39
N GLU A 28 -1.84 -16.26 -21.63
CA GLU A 28 -0.67 -16.40 -22.50
C GLU A 28 0.06 -15.07 -22.73
N ARG A 29 -0.67 -13.95 -22.75
CA ARG A 29 -0.08 -12.60 -22.95
C ARG A 29 0.43 -11.98 -21.65
N VAL A 30 -0.31 -12.14 -20.55
CA VAL A 30 0.03 -11.49 -19.27
C VAL A 30 1.02 -12.31 -18.47
N GLY A 31 1.04 -13.64 -18.65
CA GLY A 31 1.89 -14.60 -17.91
C GLY A 31 1.26 -15.05 -16.61
N TYR A 32 1.94 -16.01 -15.96
CA TYR A 32 1.62 -16.48 -14.62
C TYR A 32 2.65 -15.95 -13.60
N PRO A 33 2.23 -15.71 -12.35
CA PRO A 33 0.85 -15.74 -11.87
C PRO A 33 0.00 -14.64 -12.48
N CYS A 34 -1.32 -14.86 -12.59
CA CYS A 34 -2.27 -13.83 -13.01
C CYS A 34 -3.41 -13.67 -11.99
N VAL A 35 -3.92 -12.45 -11.90
CA VAL A 35 -5.01 -12.08 -10.99
C VAL A 35 -6.33 -12.14 -11.74
N LEU A 36 -7.32 -12.75 -11.12
CA LEU A 36 -8.64 -12.98 -11.69
C LEU A 36 -9.68 -12.24 -10.83
N ARG A 37 -10.43 -11.32 -11.45
CA ARG A 37 -11.43 -10.50 -10.77
C ARG A 37 -12.77 -10.57 -11.51
N PRO A 38 -13.75 -11.34 -11.01
CA PRO A 38 -15.09 -11.33 -11.56
C PRO A 38 -15.71 -9.93 -11.43
N SER A 39 -16.30 -9.43 -12.51
CA SER A 39 -16.94 -8.12 -12.52
C SER A 39 -18.21 -8.11 -11.69
N PHE A 40 -18.46 -7.01 -10.97
CA PHE A 40 -19.67 -6.75 -10.17
C PHE A 40 -19.92 -7.75 -9.02
N THR A 41 -18.90 -8.43 -8.51
CA THR A 41 -19.01 -9.26 -7.31
C THR A 41 -18.71 -8.46 -6.04
N LEU A 42 -19.32 -8.84 -4.91
CA LEU A 42 -19.10 -8.21 -3.62
C LEU A 42 -17.93 -8.86 -2.88
N GLY A 43 -17.02 -8.03 -2.34
CA GLY A 43 -15.96 -8.50 -1.46
C GLY A 43 -14.92 -9.41 -2.13
N GLY A 44 -14.76 -9.35 -3.46
CA GLY A 44 -13.82 -10.18 -4.20
C GLY A 44 -14.24 -11.65 -4.32
N ALA A 45 -15.53 -11.94 -4.19
CA ALA A 45 -16.05 -13.31 -4.32
C ALA A 45 -15.76 -13.87 -5.73
N GLY A 46 -15.26 -15.10 -5.81
CA GLY A 46 -14.93 -15.79 -7.06
C GLY A 46 -13.63 -15.30 -7.73
N GLY A 47 -12.94 -14.32 -7.16
CA GLY A 47 -11.61 -13.88 -7.61
C GLY A 47 -10.48 -14.64 -6.89
N GLY A 48 -9.28 -14.58 -7.47
CA GLY A 48 -8.08 -15.21 -6.92
C GLY A 48 -6.85 -14.94 -7.75
N ILE A 49 -5.74 -15.54 -7.35
CA ILE A 49 -4.49 -15.54 -8.11
C ILE A 49 -4.29 -16.96 -8.65
N ALA A 50 -4.08 -17.09 -9.94
CA ALA A 50 -3.75 -18.35 -10.58
C ALA A 50 -2.25 -18.42 -10.85
N HIS A 51 -1.58 -19.42 -10.31
CA HIS A 51 -0.18 -19.71 -10.54
C HIS A 51 0.02 -20.75 -11.65
N THR A 52 -1.03 -21.55 -11.91
CA THR A 52 -1.03 -22.59 -12.95
C THR A 52 -2.23 -22.47 -13.85
N HIS A 53 -2.19 -23.15 -14.98
CA HIS A 53 -3.31 -23.23 -15.92
C HIS A 53 -4.56 -23.87 -15.29
N GLU A 54 -4.37 -24.92 -14.49
CA GLU A 54 -5.48 -25.62 -13.82
C GLU A 54 -6.20 -24.70 -12.82
N GLU A 55 -5.44 -23.90 -12.07
CA GLU A 55 -6.00 -22.89 -11.16
C GLU A 55 -6.74 -21.80 -11.95
N LEU A 56 -6.20 -21.34 -13.08
CA LEU A 56 -6.87 -20.37 -13.96
C LEU A 56 -8.25 -20.89 -14.35
N VAL A 57 -8.31 -22.11 -14.92
CA VAL A 57 -9.58 -22.71 -15.40
C VAL A 57 -10.59 -22.83 -14.27
N SER A 58 -10.15 -23.28 -13.09
CA SER A 58 -11.01 -23.42 -11.92
C SER A 58 -11.60 -22.10 -11.44
N ILE A 59 -10.73 -21.08 -11.25
CA ILE A 59 -11.15 -19.76 -10.73
C ILE A 59 -12.01 -19.02 -11.75
N VAL A 60 -11.65 -19.06 -13.04
CA VAL A 60 -12.42 -18.39 -14.10
C VAL A 60 -13.80 -19.01 -14.24
N SER A 61 -13.93 -20.35 -14.22
CA SER A 61 -15.22 -21.02 -14.30
C SER A 61 -16.15 -20.57 -13.18
N GLN A 62 -15.66 -20.56 -11.94
CA GLN A 62 -16.43 -20.08 -10.80
C GLN A 62 -16.72 -18.56 -10.90
N GLY A 63 -15.74 -17.77 -11.34
CA GLY A 63 -15.87 -16.32 -11.50
C GLY A 63 -16.93 -15.92 -12.52
N LEU A 64 -16.99 -16.60 -13.65
CA LEU A 64 -18.02 -16.38 -14.68
C LEU A 64 -19.42 -16.71 -14.19
N GLU A 65 -19.57 -17.76 -13.37
CA GLU A 65 -20.88 -18.11 -12.76
C GLU A 65 -21.33 -17.06 -11.72
N LEU A 66 -20.39 -16.53 -10.93
CA LEU A 66 -20.69 -15.56 -9.87
C LEU A 66 -20.85 -14.13 -10.39
N SER A 67 -20.26 -13.81 -11.52
CA SER A 67 -20.38 -12.47 -12.12
C SER A 67 -21.75 -12.30 -12.77
N PRO A 68 -22.55 -11.29 -12.37
CA PRO A 68 -23.81 -10.98 -13.03
C PRO A 68 -23.67 -10.63 -14.52
N ALA A 69 -22.50 -10.17 -14.92
CA ALA A 69 -22.16 -9.86 -16.30
C ALA A 69 -21.50 -11.02 -17.06
N HIS A 70 -21.29 -12.18 -16.40
CA HIS A 70 -20.51 -13.31 -16.92
C HIS A 70 -19.14 -12.87 -17.48
N GLU A 71 -18.45 -12.04 -16.70
CA GLU A 71 -17.19 -11.39 -17.11
C GLU A 71 -16.15 -11.52 -15.99
N VAL A 72 -14.93 -11.88 -16.36
CA VAL A 72 -13.77 -11.92 -15.47
C VAL A 72 -12.65 -11.09 -16.07
N LEU A 73 -12.11 -10.13 -15.30
CA LEU A 73 -10.88 -9.44 -15.65
C LEU A 73 -9.70 -10.36 -15.30
N VAL A 74 -8.82 -10.58 -16.29
CA VAL A 74 -7.55 -11.30 -16.13
C VAL A 74 -6.41 -10.30 -16.22
N GLU A 75 -5.60 -10.18 -15.17
CA GLU A 75 -4.51 -9.20 -15.07
C GLU A 75 -3.18 -9.88 -14.77
N GLU A 76 -2.06 -9.29 -15.23
CA GLU A 76 -0.74 -9.70 -14.76
C GLU A 76 -0.65 -9.50 -13.23
N SER A 77 -0.01 -10.44 -12.55
CA SER A 77 0.24 -10.30 -11.11
C SER A 77 1.37 -9.32 -10.87
N ILE A 78 1.13 -8.42 -9.94
CA ILE A 78 2.11 -7.47 -9.41
C ILE A 78 2.48 -7.82 -7.96
N GLU A 79 2.19 -9.04 -7.53
CA GLU A 79 2.59 -9.54 -6.23
C GLU A 79 4.10 -9.39 -6.03
N GLY A 80 4.50 -8.95 -4.86
CA GLY A 80 5.89 -8.68 -4.53
C GLY A 80 6.44 -7.34 -5.05
N TRP A 81 5.65 -6.54 -5.81
CA TRP A 81 6.08 -5.19 -6.19
C TRP A 81 5.95 -4.24 -4.99
N LYS A 82 6.72 -3.15 -5.03
CA LYS A 82 6.62 -2.08 -4.03
C LYS A 82 5.37 -1.25 -4.27
N GLU A 83 4.69 -0.86 -3.19
CA GLU A 83 3.48 -0.05 -3.26
C GLU A 83 3.69 1.34 -2.69
N TYR A 84 3.24 2.34 -3.45
CA TYR A 84 3.29 3.75 -3.07
C TYR A 84 1.94 4.42 -3.30
N GLU A 85 1.65 5.41 -2.46
CA GLU A 85 0.44 6.22 -2.57
C GLU A 85 0.82 7.70 -2.60
N MET A 86 0.10 8.47 -3.43
CA MET A 86 0.16 9.92 -3.45
C MET A 86 -1.20 10.49 -3.01
N GLU A 87 -1.19 11.25 -1.94
CA GLU A 87 -2.35 12.07 -1.56
C GLU A 87 -2.27 13.40 -2.29
N VAL A 88 -3.23 13.63 -3.14
CA VAL A 88 -3.20 14.72 -4.14
C VAL A 88 -4.39 15.62 -3.96
N MET A 89 -4.23 16.92 -4.15
CA MET A 89 -5.33 17.86 -4.29
C MET A 89 -5.21 18.62 -5.61
N ARG A 90 -6.34 18.85 -6.25
CA ARG A 90 -6.44 19.65 -7.47
C ARG A 90 -7.70 20.54 -7.41
N ASP A 91 -7.58 21.78 -7.92
CA ASP A 91 -8.68 22.71 -8.08
C ASP A 91 -9.11 22.88 -9.56
N HIS A 92 -10.20 23.60 -9.77
CA HIS A 92 -10.74 23.87 -11.11
C HIS A 92 -9.87 24.82 -11.95
N ALA A 93 -8.97 25.59 -11.34
CA ALA A 93 -8.01 26.44 -12.05
C ALA A 93 -6.77 25.70 -12.53
N GLY A 94 -6.66 24.39 -12.20
CA GLY A 94 -5.54 23.54 -12.59
C GLY A 94 -4.38 23.54 -11.61
N ASN A 95 -4.47 24.24 -10.45
CA ASN A 95 -3.48 24.11 -9.41
C ASN A 95 -3.57 22.71 -8.79
N GLY A 96 -2.41 22.06 -8.64
CA GLY A 96 -2.34 20.72 -8.05
C GLY A 96 -1.13 20.57 -7.15
N ILE A 97 -1.32 19.87 -6.03
CA ILE A 97 -0.28 19.60 -5.03
C ILE A 97 -0.29 18.13 -4.61
N ILE A 98 0.87 17.62 -4.29
CA ILE A 98 1.03 16.38 -3.52
C ILE A 98 1.07 16.78 -2.04
N VAL A 99 0.05 16.37 -1.30
CA VAL A 99 0.01 16.64 0.15
C VAL A 99 0.98 15.73 0.89
N CYS A 100 1.07 14.47 0.48
CA CYS A 100 1.94 13.49 1.11
C CYS A 100 2.21 12.30 0.17
N SER A 101 3.45 11.81 0.17
CA SER A 101 3.78 10.49 -0.35
C SER A 101 3.74 9.48 0.79
N ILE A 102 3.24 8.28 0.52
CA ILE A 102 3.12 7.18 1.47
C ILE A 102 3.72 5.92 0.84
N GLU A 103 4.42 5.14 1.63
CA GLU A 103 5.00 3.86 1.22
C GLU A 103 4.51 2.74 2.12
N ASN A 104 4.15 1.60 1.53
CA ASN A 104 3.82 0.40 2.27
C ASN A 104 5.09 -0.41 2.56
N LEU A 105 5.24 -0.85 3.82
CA LEU A 105 6.36 -1.73 4.19
C LEU A 105 6.19 -3.13 3.59
N ASP A 106 4.96 -3.61 3.53
CA ASP A 106 4.63 -4.88 2.89
C ASP A 106 4.58 -4.72 1.36
N PRO A 107 5.12 -5.69 0.60
CA PRO A 107 4.95 -5.69 -0.85
C PRO A 107 3.49 -5.90 -1.26
N MET A 108 3.19 -5.62 -2.53
CA MET A 108 1.88 -5.93 -3.13
C MET A 108 1.48 -7.37 -2.87
N GLY A 109 0.21 -7.56 -2.51
CA GLY A 109 -0.39 -8.83 -2.04
C GLY A 109 -1.03 -8.68 -0.67
N VAL A 110 -0.59 -7.71 0.13
CA VAL A 110 -1.23 -7.29 1.39
C VAL A 110 -2.00 -5.99 1.13
N HIS A 111 -3.24 -5.92 1.60
CA HIS A 111 -4.05 -4.69 1.46
C HIS A 111 -3.39 -3.51 2.17
N THR A 112 -3.31 -2.35 1.52
CA THR A 112 -2.66 -1.15 2.08
C THR A 112 -3.16 -0.76 3.48
N GLY A 113 -4.46 -0.99 3.78
CA GLY A 113 -5.04 -0.78 5.11
C GLY A 113 -4.47 -1.70 6.18
N ASP A 114 -3.95 -2.86 5.80
CA ASP A 114 -3.38 -3.89 6.67
C ASP A 114 -1.85 -3.84 6.73
N SER A 115 -1.21 -3.06 5.85
CA SER A 115 0.23 -2.85 5.85
C SER A 115 0.65 -1.78 6.86
N ILE A 116 1.88 -1.91 7.36
CA ILE A 116 2.58 -0.80 8.02
C ILE A 116 2.94 0.20 6.92
N THR A 117 2.56 1.47 7.12
CA THR A 117 2.83 2.52 6.13
C THR A 117 3.68 3.64 6.71
N VAL A 118 4.49 4.23 5.86
CA VAL A 118 5.48 5.25 6.22
C VAL A 118 5.28 6.49 5.37
N ALA A 119 5.30 7.65 5.99
CA ALA A 119 5.22 8.94 5.34
C ALA A 119 6.32 9.89 5.85
N PRO A 120 7.02 10.62 4.97
CA PRO A 120 7.00 10.46 3.51
C PRO A 120 7.61 9.12 3.08
N ALA A 121 7.40 8.71 1.83
CA ALA A 121 8.04 7.53 1.26
C ALA A 121 9.56 7.60 1.42
N GLN A 122 10.19 6.51 1.89
CA GLN A 122 11.59 6.50 2.29
C GLN A 122 12.52 5.94 1.21
N THR A 123 11.99 5.07 0.35
CA THR A 123 12.82 4.31 -0.62
C THR A 123 12.65 4.79 -2.06
N LEU A 124 11.87 5.87 -2.30
CA LEU A 124 11.80 6.52 -3.60
C LEU A 124 13.03 7.38 -3.88
N SER A 125 13.59 7.24 -5.08
CA SER A 125 14.47 8.26 -5.62
C SER A 125 13.69 9.53 -5.99
N ASP A 126 14.35 10.69 -6.09
CA ASP A 126 13.69 11.92 -6.53
C ASP A 126 13.07 11.77 -7.92
N LEU A 127 13.73 11.06 -8.83
CA LEU A 127 13.21 10.80 -10.17
C LEU A 127 11.89 10.00 -10.13
N GLU A 128 11.80 8.96 -9.31
CA GLU A 128 10.59 8.16 -9.16
C GLU A 128 9.48 8.99 -8.53
N TYR A 129 9.79 9.75 -7.47
CA TYR A 129 8.85 10.67 -6.85
C TYR A 129 8.27 11.67 -7.86
N GLN A 130 9.11 12.32 -8.66
CA GLN A 130 8.67 13.29 -9.67
C GLN A 130 7.82 12.64 -10.76
N ARG A 131 8.15 11.41 -11.18
CA ARG A 131 7.31 10.65 -12.11
C ARG A 131 5.93 10.38 -11.54
N MET A 132 5.84 9.92 -10.29
CA MET A 132 4.57 9.68 -9.62
C MET A 132 3.77 10.97 -9.41
N ARG A 133 4.46 12.07 -9.05
CA ARG A 133 3.87 13.40 -8.91
C ARG A 133 3.22 13.87 -10.21
N VAL A 134 3.96 13.85 -11.30
CA VAL A 134 3.46 14.26 -12.64
C VAL A 134 2.32 13.34 -13.07
N ALA A 135 2.47 12.03 -12.91
CA ALA A 135 1.43 11.06 -13.24
C ALA A 135 0.15 11.31 -12.45
N SER A 136 0.26 11.55 -11.14
CA SER A 136 -0.90 11.82 -10.27
C SER A 136 -1.69 13.05 -10.72
N LEU A 137 -1.00 14.15 -11.04
CA LEU A 137 -1.65 15.38 -11.52
C LEU A 137 -2.32 15.16 -12.88
N ALA A 138 -1.65 14.47 -13.79
CA ALA A 138 -2.19 14.13 -15.11
C ALA A 138 -3.42 13.21 -15.01
N ILE A 139 -3.43 12.26 -14.08
CA ILE A 139 -4.58 11.39 -13.80
C ILE A 139 -5.78 12.20 -13.33
N LEU A 140 -5.59 13.09 -12.34
CA LEU A 140 -6.68 13.91 -11.81
C LEU A 140 -7.25 14.82 -12.90
N GLU A 141 -6.40 15.42 -13.73
CA GLU A 141 -6.81 16.22 -14.87
C GLU A 141 -7.61 15.41 -15.89
N LYS A 142 -7.10 14.23 -16.29
CA LYS A 142 -7.73 13.36 -17.26
C LYS A 142 -9.10 12.84 -16.84
N ILE A 143 -9.24 12.53 -15.54
CA ILE A 143 -10.50 12.04 -14.97
C ILE A 143 -11.47 13.19 -14.67
N GLY A 144 -10.99 14.43 -14.63
CA GLY A 144 -11.82 15.61 -14.35
C GLY A 144 -12.05 15.84 -12.86
N VAL A 145 -11.10 15.48 -11.99
CA VAL A 145 -11.15 15.83 -10.57
C VAL A 145 -10.71 17.27 -10.39
N GLU A 146 -11.63 18.15 -10.00
CA GLU A 146 -11.40 19.59 -9.93
C GLU A 146 -11.72 20.20 -8.55
N THR A 147 -12.22 19.41 -7.61
CA THR A 147 -12.76 19.96 -6.36
C THR A 147 -12.37 19.14 -5.13
N GLY A 148 -11.16 18.66 -5.04
CA GLY A 148 -10.86 17.94 -3.81
C GLY A 148 -9.59 17.11 -3.79
N GLY A 149 -9.54 16.27 -2.76
CA GLY A 149 -8.47 15.33 -2.54
C GLY A 149 -8.74 13.99 -3.22
N SER A 150 -7.67 13.37 -3.68
CA SER A 150 -7.66 12.04 -4.25
C SER A 150 -6.45 11.28 -3.77
N ASN A 151 -6.60 9.96 -3.68
CA ASN A 151 -5.49 9.04 -3.45
C ASN A 151 -5.16 8.34 -4.77
N VAL A 152 -3.91 8.37 -5.18
CA VAL A 152 -3.41 7.64 -6.36
C VAL A 152 -2.41 6.61 -5.91
N GLN A 153 -2.64 5.35 -6.28
CA GLN A 153 -1.80 4.22 -5.90
C GLN A 153 -0.97 3.75 -7.09
N PHE A 154 0.30 3.49 -6.81
CA PHE A 154 1.30 3.04 -7.77
C PHE A 154 1.98 1.76 -7.29
N ALA A 155 2.33 0.89 -8.24
CA ALA A 155 3.26 -0.19 -7.99
C ALA A 155 4.55 0.01 -8.78
N VAL A 156 5.68 -0.33 -8.15
CA VAL A 156 7.00 -0.30 -8.79
C VAL A 156 7.62 -1.68 -8.72
N ASN A 157 7.98 -2.22 -9.88
CA ASN A 157 8.72 -3.47 -9.94
C ASN A 157 10.13 -3.29 -9.35
N PRO A 158 10.48 -3.99 -8.27
CA PRO A 158 11.77 -3.79 -7.59
C PRO A 158 12.99 -4.15 -8.43
N ASN A 159 12.81 -5.00 -9.47
CA ASN A 159 13.90 -5.48 -10.31
C ASN A 159 14.13 -4.64 -11.57
N THR A 160 13.05 -4.09 -12.13
CA THR A 160 13.10 -3.38 -13.43
C THR A 160 12.84 -1.88 -13.31
N GLY A 161 12.30 -1.42 -12.19
CA GLY A 161 11.84 -0.04 -12.00
C GLY A 161 10.58 0.31 -12.82
N ARG A 162 9.90 -0.69 -13.41
CA ARG A 162 8.63 -0.46 -14.12
C ARG A 162 7.59 0.06 -13.13
N LEU A 163 7.01 1.21 -13.45
CA LEU A 163 5.99 1.88 -12.64
C LEU A 163 4.64 1.74 -13.33
N ILE A 164 3.63 1.31 -12.59
CA ILE A 164 2.25 1.23 -13.06
C ILE A 164 1.29 1.91 -12.09
N VAL A 165 0.18 2.39 -12.65
CA VAL A 165 -0.95 2.92 -11.88
C VAL A 165 -1.86 1.75 -11.48
N ILE A 166 -2.18 1.67 -10.19
CA ILE A 166 -3.09 0.65 -9.65
C ILE A 166 -4.52 1.16 -9.67
N GLU A 167 -4.75 2.24 -8.96
CA GLU A 167 -6.07 2.86 -8.86
C GLU A 167 -5.98 4.34 -8.47
N MET A 168 -7.08 5.04 -8.69
CA MET A 168 -7.28 6.39 -8.18
C MET A 168 -8.64 6.46 -7.47
N ASN A 169 -8.62 6.97 -6.26
CA ASN A 169 -9.81 7.16 -5.43
C ASN A 169 -10.16 8.66 -5.40
N PRO A 170 -11.17 9.14 -6.18
CA PRO A 170 -11.51 10.56 -6.30
C PRO A 170 -12.34 11.05 -5.09
N ARG A 171 -11.86 10.83 -3.91
CA ARG A 171 -12.52 11.16 -2.66
C ARG A 171 -11.51 11.27 -1.51
N VAL A 172 -11.88 11.99 -0.46
CA VAL A 172 -11.18 11.92 0.82
C VAL A 172 -11.33 10.50 1.41
N SER A 173 -10.25 9.93 1.88
CA SER A 173 -10.12 8.56 2.36
C SER A 173 -9.47 8.48 3.74
N ARG A 174 -9.23 7.27 4.23
CA ARG A 174 -8.45 7.07 5.47
C ARG A 174 -7.00 7.50 5.29
N SER A 175 -6.40 7.24 4.14
CA SER A 175 -5.06 7.73 3.81
C SER A 175 -5.01 9.26 3.77
N SER A 176 -6.06 9.94 3.32
CA SER A 176 -6.16 11.40 3.40
C SER A 176 -6.18 11.91 4.86
N ALA A 177 -6.85 11.18 5.76
CA ALA A 177 -6.83 11.51 7.18
C ALA A 177 -5.43 11.30 7.79
N LEU A 178 -4.75 10.21 7.40
CA LEU A 178 -3.36 9.95 7.78
C LEU A 178 -2.44 11.06 7.27
N ALA A 179 -2.51 11.40 5.99
CA ALA A 179 -1.72 12.46 5.36
C ALA A 179 -1.97 13.83 6.03
N SER A 180 -3.24 14.13 6.37
CA SER A 180 -3.57 15.37 7.09
C SER A 180 -2.93 15.43 8.48
N LYS A 181 -2.92 14.32 9.20
CA LYS A 181 -2.26 14.24 10.52
C LYS A 181 -0.74 14.28 10.37
N ALA A 182 -0.20 13.59 9.35
CA ALA A 182 1.23 13.52 9.10
C ALA A 182 1.82 14.89 8.74
N THR A 183 1.14 15.64 7.90
CA THR A 183 1.67 16.92 7.36
C THR A 183 1.13 18.16 8.09
N GLY A 184 0.04 18.03 8.83
CA GLY A 184 -0.72 19.15 9.35
C GLY A 184 -1.59 19.86 8.30
N PHE A 185 -1.54 19.44 7.02
CA PHE A 185 -2.34 20.03 5.96
C PHE A 185 -3.79 19.51 6.03
N PRO A 186 -4.80 20.38 6.18
CA PRO A 186 -6.18 19.96 6.43
C PRO A 186 -6.91 19.61 5.14
N ILE A 187 -6.65 18.44 4.56
CA ILE A 187 -7.19 18.00 3.26
C ILE A 187 -8.72 18.17 3.20
N ALA A 188 -9.46 17.68 4.19
CA ALA A 188 -10.92 17.74 4.18
C ALA A 188 -11.45 19.16 4.21
N LYS A 189 -10.80 20.05 4.98
CA LYS A 189 -11.19 21.48 5.05
C LYS A 189 -10.89 22.20 3.74
N ALA A 190 -9.73 21.94 3.13
CA ALA A 190 -9.37 22.49 1.83
C ALA A 190 -10.33 21.96 0.75
N ALA A 191 -10.59 20.63 0.71
CA ALA A 191 -11.54 20.03 -0.22
C ALA A 191 -12.95 20.64 -0.13
N ALA A 192 -13.44 20.93 1.09
CA ALA A 192 -14.73 21.59 1.27
C ALA A 192 -14.76 23.02 0.68
N ARG A 193 -13.65 23.76 0.76
CA ARG A 193 -13.53 25.09 0.14
C ARG A 193 -13.45 25.01 -1.39
N LEU A 194 -12.66 24.06 -1.91
CA LEU A 194 -12.59 23.81 -3.36
C LEU A 194 -13.98 23.46 -3.93
N ALA A 195 -14.76 22.66 -3.21
CA ALA A 195 -16.11 22.27 -3.62
C ALA A 195 -17.11 23.43 -3.74
N VAL A 196 -16.87 24.56 -3.06
CA VAL A 196 -17.68 25.78 -3.16
C VAL A 196 -17.04 26.87 -4.04
N GLY A 197 -16.00 26.51 -4.81
CA GLY A 197 -15.44 27.35 -5.87
C GLY A 197 -14.18 28.12 -5.52
N TYR A 198 -13.59 27.94 -4.33
CA TYR A 198 -12.24 28.48 -4.06
C TYR A 198 -11.18 27.73 -4.85
N THR A 199 -10.04 28.38 -5.09
CA THR A 199 -8.84 27.76 -5.63
C THR A 199 -7.77 27.59 -4.54
N LEU A 200 -6.77 26.73 -4.78
CA LEU A 200 -5.71 26.43 -3.79
C LEU A 200 -4.87 27.69 -3.45
N ASP A 201 -4.72 28.61 -4.37
CA ASP A 201 -3.99 29.89 -4.16
C ASP A 201 -4.81 30.92 -3.37
N GLU A 202 -6.15 30.81 -3.36
CA GLU A 202 -7.06 31.64 -2.54
C GLU A 202 -7.20 31.12 -1.10
N ILE A 203 -6.87 29.85 -0.86
CA ILE A 203 -6.97 29.23 0.47
C ILE A 203 -5.67 29.48 1.24
N VAL A 204 -5.77 30.11 2.41
CA VAL A 204 -4.63 30.29 3.31
C VAL A 204 -4.20 28.94 3.87
N ASN A 205 -2.89 28.65 3.82
CA ASN A 205 -2.31 27.45 4.41
C ASN A 205 -2.41 27.51 5.94
N ASP A 206 -3.11 26.55 6.53
CA ASP A 206 -3.36 26.54 7.99
C ASP A 206 -2.08 26.28 8.82
N ILE A 207 -1.02 25.73 8.21
CA ILE A 207 0.25 25.45 8.89
C ILE A 207 1.06 26.74 9.00
N THR A 208 1.33 27.37 7.86
CA THR A 208 2.19 28.56 7.78
C THR A 208 1.42 29.85 8.12
N LYS A 209 0.12 29.89 7.86
CA LYS A 209 -0.79 31.05 7.96
C LYS A 209 -0.34 32.27 7.16
N ALA A 210 0.67 32.12 6.34
CA ALA A 210 1.27 33.18 5.53
C ALA A 210 1.29 32.85 4.04
N THR A 211 1.40 31.55 3.69
CA THR A 211 1.42 31.10 2.30
C THR A 211 0.08 30.53 1.87
N PRO A 212 -0.26 30.53 0.58
CA PRO A 212 -1.45 29.84 0.09
C PRO A 212 -1.30 28.30 0.13
N ALA A 213 -2.43 27.62 0.04
CA ALA A 213 -2.49 26.16 0.10
C ALA A 213 -1.96 25.46 -1.17
N CYS A 214 -1.63 26.21 -2.22
CA CYS A 214 -1.01 25.66 -3.44
C CYS A 214 0.47 25.31 -3.29
N PHE A 215 1.10 25.58 -2.14
CA PHE A 215 2.45 25.11 -1.83
C PHE A 215 2.40 23.71 -1.20
N GLU A 216 3.15 22.78 -1.77
CA GLU A 216 3.24 21.41 -1.27
C GLU A 216 3.83 21.36 0.14
N PRO A 217 3.22 20.63 1.09
CA PRO A 217 3.82 20.43 2.41
C PRO A 217 5.17 19.71 2.30
N THR A 218 6.13 20.12 3.09
CA THR A 218 7.41 19.44 3.26
C THR A 218 7.62 19.13 4.72
N ILE A 219 7.93 17.86 5.03
CA ILE A 219 8.17 17.42 6.41
C ILE A 219 9.59 16.88 6.55
N ASP A 220 10.22 17.17 7.69
CA ASP A 220 11.58 16.76 8.05
C ASP A 220 11.59 15.71 9.17
N TYR A 221 10.50 14.98 9.29
CA TYR A 221 10.29 13.88 10.26
C TYR A 221 9.65 12.69 9.57
N CYS A 222 9.65 11.56 10.24
CA CYS A 222 9.02 10.33 9.77
C CYS A 222 7.73 10.05 10.53
N VAL A 223 6.72 9.61 9.80
CA VAL A 223 5.44 9.18 10.36
C VAL A 223 5.23 7.72 10.00
N VAL A 224 4.90 6.90 11.00
CA VAL A 224 4.62 5.48 10.81
C VAL A 224 3.19 5.19 11.28
N LYS A 225 2.41 4.55 10.42
CA LYS A 225 1.09 3.98 10.74
C LYS A 225 1.25 2.48 10.90
N VAL A 226 0.72 1.93 11.98
CA VAL A 226 0.63 0.49 12.23
C VAL A 226 -0.84 0.10 12.36
N PRO A 227 -1.31 -0.91 11.60
CA PRO A 227 -2.69 -1.37 11.68
C PRO A 227 -2.95 -2.11 13.01
N ARG A 228 -4.19 -2.02 13.50
CA ARG A 228 -4.67 -2.79 14.65
C ARG A 228 -5.67 -3.84 14.17
N PHE A 229 -5.44 -5.07 14.56
CA PHE A 229 -6.32 -6.20 14.28
C PHE A 229 -7.07 -6.62 15.55
N ALA A 230 -8.10 -7.43 15.40
CA ALA A 230 -8.90 -7.95 16.50
C ALA A 230 -9.07 -9.47 16.41
N PHE A 231 -8.08 -10.17 15.88
CA PHE A 231 -8.13 -11.63 15.72
C PHE A 231 -8.30 -12.36 17.06
N GLU A 232 -7.83 -11.77 18.15
CA GLU A 232 -8.02 -12.28 19.50
C GLU A 232 -9.50 -12.38 19.92
N LYS A 233 -10.37 -11.57 19.31
CA LYS A 233 -11.82 -11.57 19.56
C LYS A 233 -12.59 -12.53 18.66
N PHE A 234 -12.03 -12.93 17.52
CA PHE A 234 -12.68 -13.73 16.52
C PHE A 234 -11.95 -15.07 16.34
N LYS A 235 -12.19 -16.00 17.28
CA LYS A 235 -11.55 -17.33 17.28
C LYS A 235 -11.85 -18.09 15.99
N GLY A 236 -10.81 -18.66 15.38
CA GLY A 236 -10.91 -19.46 14.15
C GLY A 236 -10.84 -18.64 12.87
N THR A 237 -10.68 -17.32 12.96
CA THR A 237 -10.40 -16.48 11.78
C THR A 237 -8.95 -16.69 11.33
N ASP A 238 -8.73 -16.86 10.03
CA ASP A 238 -7.40 -16.91 9.45
C ASP A 238 -6.72 -15.53 9.59
N PRO A 239 -5.57 -15.42 10.27
CA PRO A 239 -4.85 -14.17 10.48
C PRO A 239 -3.97 -13.80 9.27
N THR A 240 -3.88 -14.61 8.23
CA THR A 240 -3.07 -14.33 7.04
C THR A 240 -3.60 -13.09 6.33
N LEU A 241 -2.74 -12.08 6.19
CA LEU A 241 -3.09 -10.85 5.48
C LEU A 241 -3.08 -11.10 3.97
N THR A 242 -4.08 -10.54 3.30
CA THR A 242 -4.28 -10.70 1.86
C THR A 242 -4.70 -9.37 1.24
N THR A 243 -5.15 -9.38 0.00
CA THR A 243 -5.74 -8.20 -0.66
C THR A 243 -7.08 -7.76 -0.05
N ARG A 244 -7.63 -8.51 0.91
CA ARG A 244 -8.85 -8.14 1.67
C ARG A 244 -8.45 -7.51 2.98
N MET A 245 -8.97 -6.32 3.26
CA MET A 245 -8.70 -5.60 4.50
C MET A 245 -9.31 -6.32 5.72
N LYS A 246 -8.48 -6.55 6.75
CA LYS A 246 -8.83 -7.19 8.02
C LYS A 246 -8.62 -6.27 9.23
N ALA A 247 -7.88 -5.18 9.08
CA ALA A 247 -7.64 -4.23 10.16
C ALA A 247 -8.92 -3.54 10.62
N VAL A 248 -9.06 -3.37 11.93
CA VAL A 248 -10.21 -2.72 12.59
C VAL A 248 -9.90 -1.28 13.02
N GLY A 249 -8.63 -0.90 13.03
CA GLY A 249 -8.15 0.41 13.40
C GLY A 249 -6.68 0.58 13.05
N GLU A 250 -6.11 1.71 13.48
CA GLU A 250 -4.72 2.03 13.18
C GLU A 250 -4.14 2.97 14.24
N ILE A 251 -2.84 2.91 14.41
CA ILE A 251 -2.04 3.81 15.25
C ILE A 251 -1.11 4.59 14.35
N MET A 252 -0.88 5.85 14.67
CA MET A 252 0.10 6.70 14.00
C MET A 252 1.06 7.28 15.03
N ALA A 253 2.36 7.24 14.71
CA ALA A 253 3.38 7.87 15.51
C ALA A 253 4.33 8.71 14.65
N ILE A 254 4.89 9.74 15.26
CA ILE A 254 5.83 10.68 14.64
C ILE A 254 7.17 10.57 15.36
N GLY A 255 8.25 10.51 14.60
CA GLY A 255 9.62 10.51 15.09
C GLY A 255 10.54 11.25 14.12
N ARG A 256 11.74 11.60 14.55
CA ARG A 256 12.74 12.20 13.65
C ARG A 256 13.27 11.20 12.63
N THR A 257 13.32 9.93 13.02
CA THR A 257 13.73 8.82 12.17
C THR A 257 12.64 7.77 12.10
N PHE A 258 12.77 6.86 11.14
CA PHE A 258 11.86 5.70 11.02
C PHE A 258 11.87 4.87 12.32
N GLU A 259 13.05 4.58 12.86
CA GLU A 259 13.22 3.74 14.06
C GLU A 259 12.47 4.34 15.26
N GLU A 260 12.60 5.67 15.45
CA GLU A 260 11.88 6.36 16.52
C GLU A 260 10.36 6.30 16.34
N ALA A 261 9.87 6.64 15.14
CA ALA A 261 8.46 6.62 14.81
C ALA A 261 7.88 5.22 14.92
N PHE A 262 8.58 4.22 14.38
CA PHE A 262 8.16 2.83 14.40
C PHE A 262 8.12 2.26 15.83
N GLY A 263 9.16 2.48 16.61
CA GLY A 263 9.20 2.06 18.02
C GLY A 263 8.08 2.69 18.86
N LYS A 264 7.75 3.97 18.62
CA LYS A 264 6.60 4.65 19.25
C LYS A 264 5.27 4.03 18.81
N ALA A 265 5.09 3.78 17.53
CA ALA A 265 3.86 3.20 16.98
C ALA A 265 3.60 1.81 17.58
N MET A 266 4.62 0.95 17.61
CA MET A 266 4.50 -0.40 18.17
C MET A 266 4.12 -0.39 19.66
N ARG A 267 4.71 0.50 20.46
CA ARG A 267 4.31 0.65 21.88
C ARG A 267 2.88 1.15 22.05
N SER A 268 2.40 1.98 21.12
CA SER A 268 1.05 2.56 21.17
C SER A 268 -0.06 1.60 20.77
N LEU A 269 0.25 0.41 20.24
CA LEU A 269 -0.73 -0.65 19.97
C LEU A 269 -1.39 -1.18 21.24
N GLU A 270 -0.72 -1.07 22.40
CA GLU A 270 -1.21 -1.51 23.72
C GLU A 270 -1.67 -2.99 23.72
N ASP A 271 -0.98 -3.83 22.94
CA ASP A 271 -1.23 -5.26 22.80
C ASP A 271 -0.36 -6.13 23.70
N GLY A 272 0.33 -5.50 24.65
CA GLY A 272 1.25 -6.16 25.59
C GLY A 272 2.72 -6.14 25.16
N HIS A 273 3.03 -5.72 23.93
CA HIS A 273 4.40 -5.57 23.47
C HIS A 273 4.99 -4.20 23.86
N GLN A 274 6.24 -4.20 24.35
CA GLN A 274 6.95 -2.95 24.72
C GLN A 274 7.75 -2.35 23.55
N GLY A 275 7.45 -2.74 22.32
CA GLY A 275 8.15 -2.41 21.09
C GLY A 275 8.49 -3.67 20.30
N ILE A 276 9.15 -3.53 19.17
CA ILE A 276 9.45 -4.68 18.31
C ILE A 276 10.57 -5.56 18.84
N CYS A 277 11.47 -4.99 19.61
CA CYS A 277 12.67 -5.68 20.09
C CYS A 277 12.52 -6.18 21.54
N ALA A 278 11.90 -5.40 22.43
CA ALA A 278 11.68 -5.81 23.81
C ALA A 278 10.39 -6.63 23.93
N GLY A 279 10.53 -7.88 24.35
CA GLY A 279 9.41 -8.78 24.58
C GLY A 279 8.88 -9.54 23.38
N GLY A 280 9.42 -9.36 22.20
CA GLY A 280 9.16 -10.15 20.97
C GLY A 280 7.83 -10.92 20.89
N LYS A 281 7.64 -11.73 19.86
CA LYS A 281 6.52 -12.68 19.83
C LYS A 281 6.85 -13.85 20.76
N GLU A 282 5.99 -14.10 21.75
CA GLU A 282 6.16 -15.23 22.65
C GLU A 282 6.34 -16.55 21.89
N GLY A 283 7.43 -17.26 22.18
CA GLY A 283 7.77 -18.52 21.55
C GLY A 283 8.49 -18.41 20.20
N ALA A 284 8.75 -17.22 19.65
CA ALA A 284 9.51 -17.06 18.42
C ALA A 284 10.93 -17.60 18.53
N ASP A 285 11.54 -17.47 19.70
CA ASP A 285 12.83 -18.01 20.08
C ASP A 285 12.92 -19.56 20.03
N LYS A 286 11.77 -20.25 20.09
CA LYS A 286 11.66 -21.71 20.11
C LYS A 286 11.44 -22.31 18.72
N LEU A 287 11.16 -21.49 17.70
CA LEU A 287 10.95 -21.95 16.35
C LEU A 287 12.26 -22.50 15.77
N SER A 288 12.19 -23.60 15.04
CA SER A 288 13.28 -24.01 14.15
C SER A 288 13.49 -22.96 13.03
N ASP A 289 14.61 -23.02 12.36
CA ASP A 289 14.89 -22.09 11.25
C ASP A 289 13.90 -22.23 10.08
N ASP A 290 13.40 -23.44 9.82
CA ASP A 290 12.38 -23.67 8.79
C ASP A 290 11.02 -23.09 9.20
N GLU A 291 10.61 -23.30 10.45
CA GLU A 291 9.37 -22.70 10.99
C GLU A 291 9.47 -21.17 11.02
N LEU A 292 10.62 -20.64 11.38
CA LEU A 292 10.86 -19.18 11.37
C LEU A 292 10.81 -18.63 9.94
N ALA A 293 11.39 -19.33 8.96
CA ALA A 293 11.31 -18.93 7.56
C ALA A 293 9.86 -18.88 7.06
N GLN A 294 9.05 -19.88 7.41
CA GLN A 294 7.62 -19.89 7.09
C GLN A 294 6.87 -18.75 7.76
N ALA A 295 7.18 -18.44 9.03
CA ALA A 295 6.57 -17.33 9.77
C ALA A 295 6.95 -15.96 9.19
N VAL A 296 8.19 -15.79 8.71
CA VAL A 296 8.66 -14.60 8.00
C VAL A 296 8.00 -14.47 6.62
N ALA A 297 7.80 -15.58 5.91
CA ALA A 297 7.14 -15.59 4.60
C ALA A 297 5.65 -15.22 4.69
N THR A 298 4.96 -15.68 5.74
CA THR A 298 3.51 -15.52 5.87
C THR A 298 3.15 -14.13 6.40
N PRO A 299 2.46 -13.28 5.63
CA PRO A 299 2.04 -11.97 6.09
C PRO A 299 0.96 -12.10 7.18
N THR A 300 1.32 -11.73 8.41
CA THR A 300 0.41 -11.69 9.58
C THR A 300 0.69 -10.43 10.40
N GLU A 301 -0.18 -10.10 11.34
CA GLU A 301 0.03 -9.00 12.28
C GLU A 301 1.33 -9.15 13.10
N HIS A 302 1.84 -10.38 13.21
CA HIS A 302 3.03 -10.70 14.00
C HIS A 302 4.30 -10.87 13.16
N ARG A 303 4.20 -10.83 11.81
CA ARG A 303 5.35 -11.07 10.92
C ARG A 303 6.60 -10.27 11.30
N ILE A 304 6.39 -9.00 11.71
CA ILE A 304 7.51 -8.12 12.08
C ILE A 304 8.34 -8.66 13.24
N PHE A 305 7.74 -9.34 14.19
CA PHE A 305 8.44 -9.94 15.33
C PHE A 305 9.27 -11.16 14.89
N PHE A 306 8.82 -11.91 13.88
CA PHE A 306 9.58 -13.01 13.30
C PHE A 306 10.75 -12.50 12.46
N VAL A 307 10.59 -11.36 11.78
CA VAL A 307 11.71 -10.66 11.11
C VAL A 307 12.77 -10.25 12.14
N VAL A 308 12.37 -9.68 13.27
CA VAL A 308 13.29 -9.32 14.36
C VAL A 308 14.02 -10.54 14.92
N GLU A 309 13.33 -11.66 15.12
CA GLU A 309 13.96 -12.90 15.59
C GLU A 309 14.95 -13.45 14.57
N ALA A 310 14.63 -13.39 13.28
CA ALA A 310 15.56 -13.79 12.21
C ALA A 310 16.85 -12.95 12.22
N LEU A 311 16.70 -11.61 12.43
CA LEU A 311 17.85 -10.70 12.57
C LEU A 311 18.69 -11.01 13.80
N ARG A 312 18.07 -11.31 14.96
CA ARG A 312 18.77 -11.74 16.18
C ARG A 312 19.57 -13.02 15.99
N ARG A 313 19.07 -13.95 15.20
CA ARG A 313 19.80 -15.16 14.82
C ARG A 313 20.92 -14.90 13.80
N GLY A 314 21.12 -13.65 13.38
CA GLY A 314 22.15 -13.28 12.40
C GLY A 314 21.81 -13.65 10.96
N TRP A 315 20.51 -13.79 10.62
CA TRP A 315 20.15 -13.98 9.23
C TRP A 315 20.51 -12.75 8.39
N ASP A 316 21.04 -13.00 7.20
CA ASP A 316 21.38 -11.96 6.25
C ASP A 316 20.13 -11.22 5.76
N ILE A 317 20.24 -9.91 5.60
CA ILE A 317 19.19 -9.04 5.05
C ILE A 317 18.69 -9.53 3.69
N ALA A 318 19.59 -9.97 2.82
CA ALA A 318 19.23 -10.49 1.51
C ALA A 318 18.38 -11.78 1.61
N ARG A 319 18.68 -12.65 2.57
CA ARG A 319 17.88 -13.84 2.85
C ARG A 319 16.48 -13.47 3.32
N ILE A 320 16.37 -12.56 4.27
CA ILE A 320 15.07 -12.12 4.81
C ILE A 320 14.24 -11.45 3.72
N HIS A 321 14.84 -10.54 2.95
CA HIS A 321 14.21 -9.90 1.81
C HIS A 321 13.67 -10.91 0.79
N ALA A 322 14.48 -11.90 0.43
CA ALA A 322 14.05 -12.94 -0.52
C ALA A 322 12.85 -13.76 -0.03
N ILE A 323 12.67 -13.88 1.30
CA ILE A 323 11.56 -14.62 1.89
C ILE A 323 10.28 -13.76 1.99
N CYS A 324 10.39 -12.50 2.44
CA CYS A 324 9.21 -11.69 2.78
C CYS A 324 8.94 -10.50 1.85
N GLY A 325 9.88 -10.17 0.96
CA GLY A 325 9.75 -9.04 0.02
C GLY A 325 9.87 -7.65 0.64
N ILE A 326 10.03 -7.53 1.96
CA ILE A 326 10.23 -6.22 2.62
C ILE A 326 11.52 -5.60 2.11
N ASP A 327 11.47 -4.31 1.75
CA ASP A 327 12.62 -3.61 1.18
C ASP A 327 13.85 -3.68 2.12
N PRO A 328 15.06 -3.95 1.60
CA PRO A 328 16.29 -4.01 2.38
C PRO A 328 16.56 -2.76 3.21
N TRP A 329 16.09 -1.59 2.78
CA TRP A 329 16.22 -0.36 3.55
C TRP A 329 15.51 -0.49 4.91
N TYR A 330 14.26 -0.94 4.93
CA TYR A 330 13.51 -1.16 6.17
C TYR A 330 14.13 -2.26 7.04
N LEU A 331 14.54 -3.35 6.42
CA LEU A 331 15.20 -4.45 7.14
C LEU A 331 16.49 -3.99 7.82
N ASN A 332 17.28 -3.13 7.17
CA ASN A 332 18.47 -2.53 7.78
C ASN A 332 18.10 -1.62 8.96
N ARG A 333 17.08 -0.76 8.82
CA ARG A 333 16.64 0.10 9.94
C ARG A 333 16.13 -0.72 11.13
N ILE A 334 15.43 -1.82 10.88
CA ILE A 334 14.98 -2.73 11.94
C ILE A 334 16.18 -3.43 12.58
N ASN A 335 17.17 -3.84 11.77
CA ASN A 335 18.40 -4.43 12.29
C ASN A 335 19.17 -3.46 13.20
N ASP A 336 19.27 -2.17 12.82
CA ASP A 336 19.89 -1.15 13.68
C ASP A 336 19.19 -1.06 15.05
N MET A 337 17.84 -1.21 15.07
CA MET A 337 17.10 -1.25 16.34
C MET A 337 17.42 -2.51 17.17
N VAL A 338 17.63 -3.64 16.53
CA VAL A 338 18.03 -4.90 17.19
C VAL A 338 19.42 -4.75 17.80
N GLN A 339 20.38 -4.22 17.06
CA GLN A 339 21.77 -4.05 17.51
C GLN A 339 21.91 -3.08 18.71
N VAL A 340 21.03 -2.10 18.85
CA VAL A 340 21.05 -1.18 20.00
C VAL A 340 20.59 -1.87 21.30
N GLN A 341 19.89 -2.98 21.21
CA GLN A 341 19.39 -3.73 22.39
C GLN A 341 20.34 -4.80 22.91
N GLU A 342 21.27 -5.27 22.07
CA GLU A 342 22.35 -6.17 22.49
C GLU A 342 23.52 -5.39 23.11
#